data_7edb3a472522b6468a9a1d7a7f89395a
#
_entry.id   7edb3a472522b6468a9a1d7a7f89395a
#
_cell.length_a   1.000
_cell.length_b   1.000
_cell.length_c   1.000
_cell.angle_alpha   90.00
_cell.angle_beta   90.00
_cell.angle_gamma   90.00
#
_symmetry.space_group_name_H-M   'P 1'
#
loop_
_entity.id
_entity.type
_entity.pdbx_description
1 polymer ?
#
loop_
_entity_poly.entity_id
_entity_poly.type
_entity_poly.pdbx_seq_one_letter_code
_entity_poly.pdbx_strand_id
1 'polypeptide(L)'
;MRDTRYGIINAMAEEKAALVAAMTDEKQSTIAGKLFHHGKIGNVDIVVVESGIGKVASALTTTLLITNFAVDAVINSGSAGALGADLRIGDVVVASELAYSDADARAFGYDYGQVPQQPARFVTDATLSAGLARSEEHTSELQSPD
;
A
#
# COMPACT_ATOMS: atom_id res chain seq x y z
N MET A 1 1.54 20.96 15.92
CA MET A 1 1.60 20.26 14.63
C MET A 1 1.36 18.80 14.96
N ARG A 2 0.37 18.13 14.37
CA ARG A 2 0.19 16.70 14.62
C ARG A 2 1.27 15.90 13.88
N ASP A 3 1.64 14.77 14.42
CA ASP A 3 2.55 13.85 13.74
C ASP A 3 1.91 13.29 12.47
N THR A 4 2.74 12.98 11.46
CA THR A 4 2.28 12.36 10.22
C THR A 4 1.70 10.99 10.52
N ARG A 5 0.50 10.72 10.00
CA ARG A 5 -0.17 9.43 10.14
C ARG A 5 -0.23 8.71 8.81
N TYR A 6 0.22 7.48 8.78
CA TYR A 6 0.18 6.63 7.59
C TYR A 6 -0.95 5.61 7.69
N GLY A 7 -1.69 5.47 6.60
CA GLY A 7 -2.64 4.38 6.41
C GLY A 7 -2.00 3.26 5.61
N ILE A 8 -2.07 2.03 6.10
CA ILE A 8 -1.54 0.86 5.41
C ILE A 8 -2.70 -0.07 5.07
N ILE A 9 -2.85 -0.37 3.79
CA ILE A 9 -3.87 -1.26 3.27
C ILE A 9 -3.23 -2.55 2.75
N ASN A 10 -3.74 -3.68 3.17
CA ASN A 10 -3.31 -5.03 2.79
C ASN A 10 -4.50 -5.79 2.22
N ALA A 11 -4.30 -6.61 1.21
CA ALA A 11 -5.39 -7.40 0.63
C ALA A 11 -5.80 -8.58 1.52
N MET A 12 -4.86 -9.18 2.25
CA MET A 12 -5.02 -10.40 3.01
C MET A 12 -4.54 -10.27 4.46
N ALA A 13 -5.06 -11.13 5.33
CA ALA A 13 -4.71 -11.14 6.75
C ALA A 13 -3.23 -11.41 7.02
N GLU A 14 -2.62 -12.31 6.23
CA GLU A 14 -1.21 -12.68 6.35
C GLU A 14 -0.28 -11.49 6.09
N GLU A 15 -0.64 -10.64 5.12
CA GLU A 15 0.14 -9.48 4.75
C GLU A 15 0.18 -8.40 5.85
N LYS A 16 -0.90 -8.26 6.62
CA LYS A 16 -0.97 -7.28 7.72
C LYS A 16 -0.40 -7.81 9.05
N ALA A 17 -0.28 -9.13 9.22
CA ALA A 17 -0.01 -9.74 10.51
C ALA A 17 1.28 -9.23 11.17
N ALA A 18 2.37 -9.11 10.40
CA ALA A 18 3.64 -8.62 10.90
C ALA A 18 3.57 -7.14 11.33
N LEU A 19 2.82 -6.31 10.59
CA LEU A 19 2.62 -4.91 10.94
C LEU A 19 1.84 -4.77 12.24
N VAL A 20 0.74 -5.48 12.39
CA VAL A 20 -0.08 -5.47 13.61
C VAL A 20 0.71 -5.98 14.81
N ALA A 21 1.50 -7.05 14.64
CA ALA A 21 2.35 -7.58 15.70
C ALA A 21 3.46 -6.61 16.16
N ALA A 22 3.90 -5.71 15.30
CA ALA A 22 4.90 -4.69 15.62
C ALA A 22 4.30 -3.42 16.23
N MET A 23 2.97 -3.30 16.29
CA MET A 23 2.30 -2.11 16.84
C MET A 23 2.38 -2.04 18.36
N THR A 24 2.53 -0.82 18.85
CA THR A 24 2.33 -0.44 20.26
C THR A 24 1.12 0.48 20.39
N ASP A 25 0.54 0.54 21.58
CA ASP A 25 -0.68 1.33 21.87
C ASP A 25 -1.84 1.01 20.92
N GLU A 26 -1.91 -0.23 20.47
CA GLU A 26 -2.91 -0.69 19.51
C GLU A 26 -4.32 -0.55 20.06
N LYS A 27 -5.18 0.04 19.22
CA LYS A 27 -6.63 0.10 19.41
C LYS A 27 -7.30 -0.40 18.15
N GLN A 28 -8.51 -0.89 18.30
CA GLN A 28 -9.29 -1.45 17.20
C GLN A 28 -10.59 -0.67 17.03
N SER A 29 -11.00 -0.50 15.77
CA SER A 29 -12.27 0.10 15.40
C SER A 29 -12.86 -0.66 14.22
N THR A 30 -14.15 -0.99 14.29
CA THR A 30 -14.85 -1.63 13.18
C THR A 30 -15.77 -0.63 12.50
N ILE A 31 -15.56 -0.41 11.20
CA ILE A 31 -16.33 0.53 10.37
C ILE A 31 -16.74 -0.18 9.09
N ALA A 32 -18.02 -0.19 8.79
CA ALA A 32 -18.59 -0.89 7.62
C ALA A 32 -18.09 -2.35 7.46
N GLY A 33 -17.94 -3.06 8.58
CA GLY A 33 -17.48 -4.45 8.61
C GLY A 33 -15.97 -4.64 8.44
N LYS A 34 -15.19 -3.56 8.33
CA LYS A 34 -13.72 -3.59 8.25
C LYS A 34 -13.12 -3.30 9.62
N LEU A 35 -12.14 -4.12 10.03
CA LEU A 35 -11.41 -3.95 11.28
C LEU A 35 -10.15 -3.13 11.02
N PHE A 36 -10.08 -1.97 11.63
CA PHE A 36 -8.94 -1.06 11.61
C PHE A 36 -8.14 -1.21 12.89
N HIS A 37 -6.84 -1.42 12.74
CA HIS A 37 -5.86 -1.41 13.82
C HIS A 37 -5.13 -0.07 13.78
N HIS A 38 -5.19 0.72 14.84
CA HIS A 38 -4.51 2.01 14.90
C HIS A 38 -3.66 2.11 16.15
N GLY A 39 -2.46 2.62 16.01
CA GLY A 39 -1.42 2.70 17.05
C GLY A 39 -0.13 3.23 16.49
N LYS A 40 1.00 2.74 16.98
CA LYS A 40 2.33 3.19 16.57
C LYS A 40 3.23 2.02 16.19
N ILE A 41 4.12 2.25 15.21
CA ILE A 41 5.34 1.45 15.02
C ILE A 41 6.52 2.39 15.26
N GLY A 42 7.33 2.13 16.29
CA GLY A 42 8.29 3.10 16.79
C GLY A 42 7.60 4.40 17.21
N ASN A 43 7.97 5.51 16.61
CA ASN A 43 7.35 6.82 16.87
C ASN A 43 6.33 7.26 15.79
N VAL A 44 6.01 6.38 14.84
CA VAL A 44 5.15 6.71 13.70
C VAL A 44 3.72 6.27 13.96
N ASP A 45 2.76 7.19 13.82
CA ASP A 45 1.33 6.87 13.88
C ASP A 45 0.90 6.12 12.63
N ILE A 46 0.30 4.95 12.81
CA ILE A 46 -0.19 4.13 11.70
C ILE A 46 -1.61 3.62 11.93
N VAL A 47 -2.30 3.40 10.83
CA VAL A 47 -3.57 2.69 10.78
C VAL A 47 -3.45 1.57 9.76
N VAL A 48 -3.64 0.33 10.18
CA VAL A 48 -3.54 -0.86 9.32
C VAL A 48 -4.92 -1.46 9.13
N VAL A 49 -5.26 -1.83 7.90
CA VAL A 49 -6.55 -2.44 7.59
C VAL A 49 -6.44 -3.45 6.46
N GLU A 50 -7.17 -4.55 6.59
CA GLU A 50 -7.37 -5.52 5.51
C GLU A 50 -8.51 -5.08 4.60
N SER A 51 -8.22 -4.87 3.33
CA SER A 51 -9.23 -4.50 2.34
C SER A 51 -10.06 -5.69 1.85
N GLY A 52 -9.48 -6.86 1.83
CA GLY A 52 -9.91 -7.96 0.96
C GLY A 52 -9.36 -7.78 -0.46
N ILE A 53 -9.54 -8.80 -1.28
CA ILE A 53 -9.00 -8.87 -2.64
C ILE A 53 -9.91 -8.09 -3.60
N GLY A 54 -9.29 -7.35 -4.51
CA GLY A 54 -9.95 -6.69 -5.63
C GLY A 54 -10.10 -5.17 -5.48
N LYS A 55 -10.21 -4.49 -6.61
CA LYS A 55 -10.21 -3.02 -6.72
C LYS A 55 -11.38 -2.36 -5.99
N VAL A 56 -12.56 -2.97 -6.02
CA VAL A 56 -13.76 -2.43 -5.35
C VAL A 56 -13.57 -2.46 -3.84
N ALA A 57 -13.10 -3.59 -3.29
CA ALA A 57 -12.82 -3.73 -1.86
C ALA A 57 -11.71 -2.76 -1.41
N SER A 58 -10.65 -2.63 -2.22
CA SER A 58 -9.56 -1.71 -1.97
C SER A 58 -10.03 -0.25 -1.98
N ALA A 59 -10.81 0.17 -2.97
CA ALA A 59 -11.33 1.53 -3.07
C ALA A 59 -12.24 1.90 -1.90
N LEU A 60 -13.18 1.01 -1.53
CA LEU A 60 -14.05 1.19 -0.37
C LEU A 60 -13.23 1.36 0.91
N THR A 61 -12.29 0.45 1.15
CA THR A 61 -11.50 0.43 2.38
C THR A 61 -10.58 1.65 2.46
N THR A 62 -9.96 2.05 1.35
CA THR A 62 -9.13 3.26 1.29
C THR A 62 -9.94 4.52 1.58
N THR A 63 -11.17 4.61 1.05
CA THR A 63 -12.07 5.72 1.35
C THR A 63 -12.38 5.79 2.85
N LEU A 64 -12.74 4.65 3.47
CA LEU A 64 -13.01 4.59 4.91
C LEU A 64 -11.77 4.98 5.73
N LEU A 65 -10.58 4.53 5.33
CA LEU A 65 -9.33 4.87 5.98
C LEU A 65 -9.07 6.39 5.97
N ILE A 66 -9.19 7.02 4.81
CA ILE A 66 -8.96 8.46 4.66
C ILE A 66 -10.01 9.27 5.44
N THR A 67 -11.29 8.92 5.32
CA THR A 67 -12.38 9.71 5.90
C THR A 67 -12.51 9.58 7.41
N ASN A 68 -12.14 8.44 7.99
CA ASN A 68 -12.34 8.20 9.43
C ASN A 68 -11.07 8.38 10.28
N PHE A 69 -9.88 8.24 9.69
CA PHE A 69 -8.63 8.28 10.45
C PHE A 69 -7.74 9.46 10.13
N ALA A 70 -8.13 10.30 9.17
CA ALA A 70 -7.37 11.49 8.76
C ALA A 70 -5.89 11.18 8.49
N VAL A 71 -5.63 10.11 7.73
CA VAL A 71 -4.26 9.74 7.32
C VAL A 71 -3.70 10.75 6.32
N ASP A 72 -2.40 11.01 6.39
CA ASP A 72 -1.71 11.95 5.51
C ASP A 72 -1.22 11.27 4.22
N ALA A 73 -0.98 9.95 4.27
CA ALA A 73 -0.61 9.14 3.12
C ALA A 73 -1.16 7.71 3.26
N VAL A 74 -1.36 7.05 2.13
CA VAL A 74 -1.79 5.65 2.07
C VAL A 74 -0.70 4.83 1.38
N ILE A 75 -0.34 3.72 2.00
CA ILE A 75 0.60 2.73 1.48
C ILE A 75 -0.17 1.44 1.23
N ASN A 76 -0.15 0.96 0.00
CA ASN A 76 -0.62 -0.38 -0.31
C ASN A 76 0.56 -1.35 -0.21
N SER A 77 0.48 -2.32 0.69
CA SER A 77 1.54 -3.31 0.93
C SER A 77 0.96 -4.71 0.83
N GLY A 78 1.64 -5.57 0.09
CA GLY A 78 1.21 -6.95 -0.10
C GLY A 78 2.10 -7.71 -1.07
N SER A 79 1.74 -8.96 -1.31
CA SER A 79 2.41 -9.83 -2.25
C SER A 79 2.04 -9.49 -3.71
N ALA A 80 2.99 -9.67 -4.62
CA ALA A 80 2.78 -9.46 -6.05
C ALA A 80 3.46 -10.55 -6.88
N GLY A 81 2.90 -10.86 -8.05
CA GLY A 81 3.54 -11.73 -9.02
C GLY A 81 4.62 -10.98 -9.80
N ALA A 82 5.82 -11.55 -9.86
CA ALA A 82 6.92 -10.99 -10.64
C ALA A 82 6.68 -11.16 -12.14
N LEU A 83 6.79 -10.06 -12.90
CA LEU A 83 6.74 -10.06 -14.37
C LEU A 83 8.13 -9.82 -14.99
N GLY A 84 9.05 -9.19 -14.28
CA GLY A 84 10.43 -8.96 -14.71
C GLY A 84 11.27 -10.25 -14.62
N ALA A 85 12.08 -10.53 -15.64
CA ALA A 85 12.91 -11.74 -15.70
C ALA A 85 14.01 -11.77 -14.60
N ASP A 86 14.38 -10.62 -14.09
CA ASP A 86 15.44 -10.46 -13.08
C ASP A 86 14.91 -10.52 -11.64
N LEU A 87 13.58 -10.51 -11.45
CA LEU A 87 12.96 -10.55 -10.13
C LEU A 87 12.93 -11.96 -9.56
N ARG A 88 13.20 -12.08 -8.26
CA ARG A 88 13.21 -13.33 -7.50
C ARG A 88 12.19 -13.27 -6.37
N ILE A 89 11.82 -14.44 -5.86
CA ILE A 89 10.97 -14.52 -4.66
C ILE A 89 11.71 -13.89 -3.48
N GLY A 90 11.06 -12.94 -2.82
CA GLY A 90 11.61 -12.18 -1.71
C GLY A 90 12.06 -10.77 -2.07
N ASP A 91 12.18 -10.46 -3.36
CA ASP A 91 12.49 -9.11 -3.80
C ASP A 91 11.32 -8.16 -3.47
N VAL A 92 11.65 -6.94 -3.05
CA VAL A 92 10.69 -5.87 -2.79
C VAL A 92 10.63 -4.94 -3.98
N VAL A 93 9.42 -4.68 -4.47
CA VAL A 93 9.19 -3.75 -5.57
C VAL A 93 8.44 -2.53 -5.06
N VAL A 94 9.03 -1.36 -5.22
CA VAL A 94 8.38 -0.07 -4.91
C VAL A 94 7.89 0.54 -6.22
N ALA A 95 6.56 0.67 -6.36
CA ALA A 95 5.97 1.21 -7.57
C ALA A 95 6.25 2.71 -7.72
N SER A 96 6.67 3.14 -8.91
CA SER A 96 6.77 4.56 -9.29
C SER A 96 5.47 5.08 -9.88
N GLU A 97 4.69 4.20 -10.51
CA GLU A 97 3.38 4.51 -11.09
C GLU A 97 2.46 3.28 -11.09
N LEU A 98 1.18 3.52 -11.17
CA LEU A 98 0.14 2.51 -11.20
C LEU A 98 -0.77 2.70 -12.42
N ALA A 99 -1.30 1.60 -12.97
CA ALA A 99 -2.31 1.60 -14.01
C ALA A 99 -3.28 0.43 -13.84
N TYR A 100 -4.45 0.53 -14.44
CA TYR A 100 -5.35 -0.61 -14.50
C TYR A 100 -4.84 -1.63 -15.52
N SER A 101 -4.76 -2.89 -15.13
CA SER A 101 -4.32 -3.98 -16.02
C SER A 101 -5.45 -4.51 -16.92
N ASP A 102 -6.70 -4.16 -16.63
CA ASP A 102 -7.91 -4.70 -17.24
C ASP A 102 -8.84 -3.62 -17.82
N ALA A 103 -8.39 -2.37 -17.94
CA ALA A 103 -9.11 -1.30 -18.59
C ALA A 103 -8.65 -1.18 -20.05
N ASP A 104 -9.55 -1.33 -21.00
CA ASP A 104 -9.28 -1.12 -22.41
C ASP A 104 -10.35 -0.23 -23.05
N ALA A 105 -10.05 1.05 -23.15
CA ALA A 105 -10.88 2.04 -23.80
C ALA A 105 -10.23 2.60 -25.08
N ARG A 106 -9.30 1.87 -25.70
CA ARG A 106 -8.57 2.30 -26.90
C ARG A 106 -9.47 2.60 -28.09
N ALA A 107 -10.61 1.92 -28.19
CA ALA A 107 -11.61 2.22 -29.21
C ALA A 107 -12.18 3.64 -29.13
N PHE A 108 -12.03 4.31 -27.99
CA PHE A 108 -12.45 5.69 -27.73
C PHE A 108 -11.26 6.67 -27.65
N GLY A 109 -10.04 6.25 -28.06
CA GLY A 109 -8.87 7.10 -28.10
C GLY A 109 -8.08 7.19 -26.79
N TYR A 110 -8.35 6.32 -25.82
CA TYR A 110 -7.60 6.26 -24.56
C TYR A 110 -6.44 5.25 -24.66
N ASP A 111 -5.46 5.37 -23.75
CA ASP A 111 -4.40 4.38 -23.63
C ASP A 111 -4.88 3.08 -23.00
N TYR A 112 -4.18 1.95 -23.25
CA TYR A 112 -4.43 0.72 -22.51
C TYR A 112 -4.12 0.94 -21.02
N GLY A 113 -5.02 0.50 -20.16
CA GLY A 113 -4.93 0.73 -18.70
C GLY A 113 -5.50 2.09 -18.26
N GLN A 114 -6.00 2.90 -19.18
CA GLN A 114 -6.64 4.17 -18.87
C GLN A 114 -8.15 4.01 -18.77
N VAL A 115 -8.70 4.41 -17.63
CA VAL A 115 -10.14 4.59 -17.46
C VAL A 115 -10.52 5.95 -18.05
N PRO A 116 -11.61 6.06 -18.83
CA PRO A 116 -12.05 7.33 -19.39
C PRO A 116 -12.14 8.45 -18.35
N GLN A 117 -11.65 9.64 -18.69
CA GLN A 117 -11.60 10.83 -17.84
C GLN A 117 -10.62 10.72 -16.65
N GLN A 118 -9.81 9.66 -16.58
CA GLN A 118 -8.75 9.51 -15.59
C GLN A 118 -7.37 9.62 -16.24
N PRO A 119 -6.31 9.90 -15.48
CA PRO A 119 -4.95 9.82 -16.00
C PRO A 119 -4.63 8.41 -16.53
N ALA A 120 -3.78 8.31 -17.54
CA ALA A 120 -3.30 7.02 -18.06
C ALA A 120 -2.45 6.28 -17.01
N ARG A 121 -1.76 7.01 -16.16
CA ARG A 121 -0.93 6.51 -15.06
C ARG A 121 -1.15 7.35 -13.80
N PHE A 122 -1.11 6.70 -12.65
CA PHE A 122 -1.17 7.33 -11.34
C PHE A 122 0.24 7.30 -10.74
N VAL A 123 0.89 8.44 -10.69
CA VAL A 123 2.25 8.57 -10.13
C VAL A 123 2.17 8.45 -8.61
N THR A 124 3.07 7.66 -8.01
CA THR A 124 3.18 7.51 -6.56
C THR A 124 3.93 8.70 -5.93
N ASP A 125 3.82 8.84 -4.62
CA ASP A 125 4.60 9.88 -3.91
C ASP A 125 6.11 9.58 -4.00
N ALA A 126 6.85 10.46 -4.65
CA ALA A 126 8.27 10.24 -4.90
C ALA A 126 9.12 10.21 -3.62
N THR A 127 8.74 10.98 -2.60
CA THR A 127 9.46 11.05 -1.32
C THR A 127 9.30 9.76 -0.53
N LEU A 128 8.06 9.26 -0.44
CA LEU A 128 7.75 8.00 0.24
C LEU A 128 8.36 6.82 -0.51
N SER A 129 8.22 6.77 -1.84
CA SER A 129 8.79 5.71 -2.66
C SER A 129 10.32 5.64 -2.54
N ALA A 130 11.01 6.78 -2.56
CA ALA A 130 12.46 6.83 -2.35
C ALA A 130 12.85 6.42 -0.91
N GLY A 131 12.02 6.73 0.09
CA GLY A 131 12.23 6.29 1.47
C GLY A 131 12.15 4.78 1.61
N LEU A 132 11.13 4.16 1.02
CA LEU A 132 10.94 2.72 1.04
C LEU A 132 12.06 1.97 0.29
N ALA A 133 12.46 2.45 -0.89
CA ALA A 133 13.55 1.85 -1.66
C ALA A 133 14.89 1.85 -0.88
N ARG A 134 15.22 2.94 -0.21
CA ARG A 134 16.45 3.01 0.61
C ARG A 134 16.42 2.07 1.81
N SER A 135 15.26 1.83 2.42
CA SER A 135 15.15 0.89 3.55
C SER A 135 15.39 -0.55 3.11
N GLU A 136 15.04 -0.90 1.89
CA GLU A 136 15.30 -2.22 1.30
C GLU A 136 16.78 -2.46 1.04
N GLU A 137 17.51 -1.47 0.50
CA GLU A 137 18.96 -1.57 0.29
C GLU A 137 19.70 -1.91 1.60
N HIS A 138 19.36 -1.27 2.71
CA HIS A 138 19.93 -1.56 4.01
C HIS A 138 19.58 -2.95 4.54
N THR A 139 18.41 -3.46 4.25
CA THR A 139 17.97 -4.80 4.68
C THR A 139 18.72 -5.89 3.92
N SER A 140 18.96 -5.71 2.63
CA SER A 140 19.69 -6.67 1.80
C SER A 140 21.18 -6.76 2.19
N GLU A 141 21.81 -5.66 2.59
CA GLU A 141 23.19 -5.66 3.09
C GLU A 141 23.34 -6.46 4.39
N LEU A 142 22.36 -6.41 5.29
CA LEU A 142 22.37 -7.15 6.56
C LEU A 142 22.11 -8.66 6.38
N GLN A 143 21.59 -9.10 5.26
CA GLN A 143 21.29 -10.50 4.95
C GLN A 143 22.37 -11.20 4.12
N SER A 144 23.41 -10.50 3.66
CA SER A 144 24.53 -11.10 2.96
C SER A 144 25.39 -11.90 3.93
N PRO A 145 25.49 -13.24 3.83
CA PRO A 145 26.43 -13.99 4.64
C PRO A 145 27.84 -13.71 4.12
N ASP A 146 28.74 -13.35 5.03
CA ASP A 146 30.19 -13.35 4.81
C ASP A 146 30.70 -14.76 4.44
#